data_4a9314d032f6a925044a9b2883dffc7c
#
_entry.id   4a9314d032f6a925044a9b2883dffc7c
#
_cell.length_a   1.000
_cell.length_b   1.000
_cell.length_c   1.000
_cell.angle_alpha   90.00
_cell.angle_beta   90.00
_cell.angle_gamma   90.00
#
_symmetry.space_group_name_H-M   'P 1'
#
loop_
_entity.id
_entity.type
_entity.pdbx_description
1 polymer ?
#
loop_
_entity_poly.entity_id
_entity_poly.type
_entity_poly.pdbx_seq_one_letter_code
_entity_poly.pdbx_strand_id
1 'polypeptide(L)'
;MKSAIMIAAVLASRPATKTPVRKRRFGLPTAECIVVATTAKWALINILSPFDVVFVEEAWQMGWADFMLLGQVAERFVLIGDPGQISPVVSVDVLRWETSPRPPHIAAPMVILDDPRQRPEKWQLPATRRLPHDAAALVRQFYDFDFGATAQPGERAILASPGGKSAADRVIDAMTHNSVTALTIPTPDEGPPMHHDAELAKQAAALVQRLLNRNARVRIGRKTLALEPEHIGMCGTHRVMNSELALALPRSLQGTVVVDTPERWQGLERPLMILVHPLSGVLRPTSFDLETGRLCVMASRHTAGAIILARP
;
A
#
# COMPACT_ATOMS: atom_id res chain seq x y z
N MET A 1 -1.28 -14.77 -4.83
CA MET A 1 0.20 -14.72 -4.99
C MET A 1 0.71 -14.02 -3.73
N LYS A 2 1.55 -14.67 -2.94
CA LYS A 2 2.19 -14.04 -1.77
C LYS A 2 3.04 -12.88 -2.28
N SER A 3 2.92 -11.70 -1.67
CA SER A 3 3.85 -10.59 -1.91
C SER A 3 5.26 -11.12 -1.74
N ALA A 4 6.09 -10.94 -2.75
CA ALA A 4 7.48 -11.39 -2.67
C ALA A 4 8.23 -10.39 -1.78
N ILE A 5 8.44 -10.78 -0.53
CA ILE A 5 9.34 -10.05 0.37
C ILE A 5 10.74 -10.21 -0.21
N MET A 6 11.33 -9.11 -0.66
CA MET A 6 12.69 -9.10 -1.18
C MET A 6 13.67 -8.91 -0.03
N ILE A 7 14.65 -9.80 0.04
CA ILE A 7 15.76 -9.71 0.97
C ILE A 7 17.01 -9.48 0.16
N ALA A 8 17.73 -8.41 0.48
CA ALA A 8 19.05 -8.15 -0.07
C ALA A 8 20.10 -8.41 1.01
N ALA A 9 21.06 -9.26 0.73
CA ALA A 9 22.22 -9.49 1.59
C ALA A 9 23.47 -8.88 0.97
N VAL A 10 24.25 -8.17 1.74
CA VAL A 10 25.47 -7.49 1.30
C VAL A 10 26.67 -8.14 2.00
N LEU A 11 27.60 -8.68 1.23
CA LEU A 11 28.93 -9.01 1.72
C LEU A 11 29.82 -7.76 1.57
N ALA A 12 30.18 -7.11 2.66
CA ALA A 12 31.02 -5.92 2.64
C ALA A 12 32.39 -6.19 3.19
N SER A 13 33.40 -6.11 2.34
CA SER A 13 34.79 -5.96 2.78
C SER A 13 35.56 -4.80 2.13
N ARG A 14 34.93 -3.97 1.25
CA ARG A 14 35.53 -2.73 0.69
C ARG A 14 34.47 -1.81 0.01
N PRO A 15 34.76 -0.49 -0.21
CA PRO A 15 33.79 0.41 -0.85
C PRO A 15 33.48 -0.02 -2.28
N ALA A 16 32.19 -0.25 -2.53
CA ALA A 16 31.69 -0.82 -3.77
C ALA A 16 31.73 0.16 -4.94
N THR A 17 32.46 -0.17 -5.96
CA THR A 17 32.22 0.26 -7.33
C THR A 17 31.05 -0.57 -7.89
N LYS A 18 30.07 0.07 -8.54
CA LYS A 18 28.84 -0.46 -9.14
C LYS A 18 28.80 -1.99 -9.34
N THR A 19 28.13 -2.69 -8.43
CA THR A 19 28.03 -4.16 -8.49
C THR A 19 26.85 -4.56 -9.39
N PRO A 20 27.05 -5.36 -10.43
CA PRO A 20 25.98 -5.78 -11.33
C PRO A 20 25.05 -6.80 -10.65
N VAL A 21 23.74 -6.61 -10.77
CA VAL A 21 22.72 -7.59 -10.35
C VAL A 21 22.73 -8.77 -11.33
N ARG A 22 23.07 -9.98 -10.87
CA ARG A 22 23.03 -11.19 -11.67
C ARG A 22 21.95 -12.18 -11.20
N LYS A 23 21.12 -12.66 -12.13
CA LYS A 23 20.22 -13.80 -11.89
C LYS A 23 21.02 -15.12 -12.06
N ARG A 24 21.35 -15.80 -10.96
CA ARG A 24 21.99 -17.13 -10.99
C ARG A 24 21.07 -18.22 -10.46
N ARG A 25 21.23 -19.42 -11.02
CA ARG A 25 20.42 -20.57 -10.62
C ARG A 25 20.90 -21.23 -9.34
N PHE A 26 22.20 -21.33 -9.05
CA PHE A 26 22.75 -21.94 -7.80
C PHE A 26 24.22 -21.53 -7.60
N GLY A 27 24.62 -21.42 -6.32
CA GLY A 27 25.94 -21.07 -5.85
C GLY A 27 26.01 -19.65 -5.29
N LEU A 28 26.38 -19.53 -4.01
CA LEU A 28 26.67 -18.22 -3.41
C LEU A 28 27.97 -17.69 -4.00
N PRO A 29 28.04 -16.38 -4.30
CA PRO A 29 29.27 -15.78 -4.78
C PRO A 29 30.32 -15.76 -3.67
N THR A 30 31.60 -15.89 -4.07
CA THR A 30 32.77 -15.82 -3.17
C THR A 30 33.41 -14.44 -3.13
N ALA A 31 32.86 -13.46 -3.87
CA ALA A 31 33.35 -12.09 -3.94
C ALA A 31 32.28 -11.14 -3.35
N GLU A 32 32.68 -9.90 -3.09
CA GLU A 32 31.78 -8.82 -2.67
C GLU A 32 30.59 -8.71 -3.63
N CYS A 33 29.37 -8.83 -3.10
CA CYS A 33 28.15 -8.81 -3.90
C CYS A 33 26.91 -8.52 -3.08
N ILE A 34 25.87 -8.06 -3.76
CA ILE A 34 24.51 -8.01 -3.25
C ILE A 34 23.73 -9.20 -3.84
N VAL A 35 23.17 -10.02 -2.98
CA VAL A 35 22.31 -11.13 -3.38
C VAL A 35 20.88 -10.83 -2.97
N VAL A 36 19.96 -10.92 -3.93
CA VAL A 36 18.54 -10.68 -3.70
C VAL A 36 17.76 -11.97 -3.91
N ALA A 37 16.97 -12.38 -2.91
CA ALA A 37 16.11 -13.54 -2.99
C ALA A 37 14.88 -13.39 -2.08
N THR A 38 13.87 -14.24 -2.31
CA THR A 38 12.71 -14.35 -1.42
C THR A 38 13.07 -15.09 -0.14
N THR A 39 12.34 -14.88 0.95
CA THR A 39 12.47 -15.63 2.21
C THR A 39 12.48 -17.13 1.98
N ALA A 40 11.52 -17.64 1.21
CA ALA A 40 11.42 -19.07 0.89
C ALA A 40 12.68 -19.59 0.17
N LYS A 41 13.32 -18.76 -0.67
CA LYS A 41 14.57 -19.14 -1.35
C LYS A 41 15.72 -19.22 -0.36
N TRP A 42 15.84 -18.26 0.55
CA TRP A 42 16.86 -18.27 1.61
C TRP A 42 16.72 -19.47 2.54
N ALA A 43 15.49 -19.84 2.89
CA ALA A 43 15.22 -21.01 3.73
C ALA A 43 15.66 -22.37 3.12
N LEU A 44 15.81 -22.41 1.79
CA LEU A 44 16.20 -23.62 1.04
C LEU A 44 17.69 -23.67 0.66
N ILE A 45 18.44 -22.62 0.94
CA ILE A 45 19.86 -22.54 0.60
C ILE A 45 20.68 -22.92 1.83
N ASN A 46 21.60 -23.89 1.70
CA ASN A 46 22.60 -24.12 2.72
C ASN A 46 23.68 -23.03 2.62
N ILE A 47 23.75 -22.17 3.64
CA ILE A 47 24.69 -21.06 3.71
C ILE A 47 25.90 -21.53 4.50
N LEU A 48 27.04 -21.71 3.81
CA LEU A 48 28.30 -22.15 4.42
C LEU A 48 29.00 -21.03 5.21
N SER A 49 28.74 -19.79 4.82
CA SER A 49 29.26 -18.59 5.51
C SER A 49 28.17 -17.52 5.51
N PRO A 50 27.81 -16.97 6.68
CA PRO A 50 26.79 -15.91 6.77
C PRO A 50 27.25 -14.65 6.04
N PHE A 51 26.27 -13.87 5.58
CA PHE A 51 26.50 -12.52 5.06
C PHE A 51 26.74 -11.52 6.21
N ASP A 52 27.38 -10.41 5.91
CA ASP A 52 27.62 -9.36 6.93
C ASP A 52 26.30 -8.75 7.43
N VAL A 53 25.34 -8.55 6.52
CA VAL A 53 24.05 -7.94 6.84
C VAL A 53 22.96 -8.40 5.88
N VAL A 54 21.75 -8.56 6.40
CA VAL A 54 20.52 -8.77 5.61
C VAL A 54 19.63 -7.56 5.77
N PHE A 55 19.21 -7.00 4.64
CA PHE A 55 18.14 -6.02 4.55
C PHE A 55 16.83 -6.75 4.23
N VAL A 56 15.85 -6.64 5.10
CA VAL A 56 14.50 -7.19 4.91
C VAL A 56 13.57 -6.05 4.55
N GLU A 57 13.17 -5.97 3.28
CA GLU A 57 12.18 -4.99 2.81
C GLU A 57 10.76 -5.50 3.06
N GLU A 58 9.83 -4.59 3.35
CA GLU A 58 8.45 -4.89 3.74
C GLU A 58 8.37 -5.80 5.00
N ALA A 59 9.25 -5.56 5.97
CA ALA A 59 9.42 -6.43 7.13
C ALA A 59 8.17 -6.53 8.01
N TRP A 60 7.29 -5.53 8.01
CA TRP A 60 6.01 -5.58 8.74
C TRP A 60 5.00 -6.57 8.13
N GLN A 61 5.21 -7.02 6.89
CA GLN A 61 4.42 -8.08 6.25
C GLN A 61 5.01 -9.47 6.49
N MET A 62 6.19 -9.57 7.11
CA MET A 62 6.87 -10.82 7.41
C MET A 62 6.48 -11.28 8.81
N GLY A 63 5.85 -12.44 8.93
CA GLY A 63 5.59 -13.08 10.22
C GLY A 63 6.88 -13.49 10.93
N TRP A 64 6.83 -13.59 12.26
CA TRP A 64 7.96 -14.01 13.07
C TRP A 64 8.52 -15.37 12.63
N ALA A 65 7.64 -16.35 12.33
CA ALA A 65 8.07 -17.65 11.84
C ALA A 65 8.87 -17.58 10.54
N ASP A 66 8.46 -16.72 9.60
CA ASP A 66 9.18 -16.54 8.34
C ASP A 66 10.54 -15.85 8.57
N PHE A 67 10.60 -14.88 9.50
CA PHE A 67 11.84 -14.22 9.88
C PHE A 67 12.86 -15.18 10.48
N MET A 68 12.40 -16.13 11.33
CA MET A 68 13.27 -17.14 11.94
C MET A 68 13.98 -18.02 10.91
N LEU A 69 13.40 -18.20 9.72
CA LEU A 69 14.05 -18.93 8.62
C LEU A 69 15.32 -18.24 8.09
N LEU A 70 15.48 -16.95 8.41
CA LEU A 70 16.63 -16.15 7.99
C LEU A 70 17.79 -16.16 9.00
N GLY A 71 17.61 -16.78 10.17
CA GLY A 71 18.58 -16.71 11.27
C GLY A 71 19.99 -17.19 10.95
N GLN A 72 20.15 -18.01 9.89
CA GLN A 72 21.46 -18.47 9.40
C GLN A 72 22.04 -17.63 8.29
N VAL A 73 21.28 -16.62 7.77
CA VAL A 73 21.67 -15.89 6.58
C VAL A 73 22.74 -14.83 6.89
N ALA A 74 22.60 -14.13 8.03
CA ALA A 74 23.54 -13.12 8.47
C ALA A 74 23.52 -12.96 9.99
N GLU A 75 24.53 -12.27 10.52
CA GLU A 75 24.63 -11.91 11.94
C GLU A 75 23.88 -10.60 12.25
N ARG A 76 23.71 -9.71 11.26
CA ARG A 76 23.06 -8.41 11.40
C ARG A 76 21.87 -8.30 10.46
N PHE A 77 20.80 -7.69 10.95
CA PHE A 77 19.55 -7.50 10.20
C PHE A 77 19.14 -6.04 10.23
N VAL A 78 18.72 -5.53 9.08
CA VAL A 78 18.06 -4.23 8.93
C VAL A 78 16.66 -4.49 8.42
N LEU A 79 15.65 -4.22 9.27
CA LEU A 79 14.25 -4.44 8.95
C LEU A 79 13.65 -3.12 8.49
N ILE A 80 13.21 -3.08 7.23
CA ILE A 80 12.64 -1.88 6.59
C ILE A 80 11.17 -2.16 6.29
N GLY A 81 10.28 -1.24 6.64
CA GLY A 81 8.87 -1.40 6.36
C GLY A 81 8.02 -0.34 7.05
N ASP A 82 6.73 -0.49 6.94
CA ASP A 82 5.75 0.48 7.38
C ASP A 82 4.79 -0.17 8.38
N PRO A 83 4.81 0.27 9.66
CA PRO A 83 3.97 -0.31 10.72
C PRO A 83 2.47 -0.04 10.53
N GLY A 84 2.10 1.01 9.80
CA GLY A 84 0.72 1.37 9.54
C GLY A 84 0.08 0.60 8.39
N GLN A 85 0.87 -0.17 7.61
CA GLN A 85 0.35 -0.94 6.48
C GLN A 85 -0.14 -2.35 6.89
N ILE A 86 -0.50 -3.16 5.90
CA ILE A 86 -1.12 -4.47 6.10
C ILE A 86 -0.19 -5.41 6.87
N SER A 87 -0.72 -6.02 7.92
CA SER A 87 -0.04 -7.04 8.73
C SER A 87 0.22 -8.34 7.94
N PRO A 88 1.06 -9.26 8.45
CA PRO A 88 1.28 -10.54 7.81
C PRO A 88 -0.03 -11.30 7.56
N VAL A 89 -0.18 -11.86 6.35
CA VAL A 89 -1.38 -12.62 6.00
C VAL A 89 -1.37 -13.96 6.73
N VAL A 90 -2.36 -14.16 7.59
CA VAL A 90 -2.56 -15.39 8.36
C VAL A 90 -3.64 -16.23 7.69
N SER A 91 -3.30 -17.46 7.29
CA SER A 91 -4.21 -18.39 6.62
C SER A 91 -4.53 -19.65 7.44
N VAL A 92 -4.09 -19.67 8.68
CA VAL A 92 -4.26 -20.80 9.60
C VAL A 92 -4.83 -20.33 10.93
N ASP A 93 -5.43 -21.24 11.71
CA ASP A 93 -5.85 -20.95 13.07
C ASP A 93 -4.64 -20.67 13.96
N VAL A 94 -4.68 -19.51 14.64
CA VAL A 94 -3.59 -19.01 15.48
C VAL A 94 -3.93 -18.95 16.97
N LEU A 95 -5.14 -19.34 17.37
CA LEU A 95 -5.61 -19.28 18.75
C LEU A 95 -4.62 -19.90 19.75
N ARG A 96 -4.02 -21.04 19.41
CA ARG A 96 -3.01 -21.72 20.24
C ARG A 96 -1.75 -20.88 20.51
N TRP A 97 -1.54 -19.80 19.75
CA TRP A 97 -0.35 -18.95 19.85
C TRP A 97 -0.62 -17.60 20.50
N GLU A 98 -1.87 -17.26 20.85
CA GLU A 98 -2.25 -15.97 21.43
C GLU A 98 -1.50 -15.65 22.72
N THR A 99 -1.21 -16.67 23.54
CA THR A 99 -0.46 -16.51 24.78
C THR A 99 1.05 -16.68 24.63
N SER A 100 1.53 -16.94 23.41
CA SER A 100 2.97 -17.06 23.14
C SER A 100 3.66 -15.70 23.28
N PRO A 101 4.81 -15.61 23.97
CA PRO A 101 5.59 -14.37 24.02
C PRO A 101 6.19 -13.99 22.65
N ARG A 102 6.18 -14.92 21.71
CA ARG A 102 6.64 -14.72 20.33
C ARG A 102 5.70 -15.42 19.35
N PRO A 103 4.51 -14.84 19.11
CA PRO A 103 3.52 -15.47 18.24
C PRO A 103 4.07 -15.55 16.79
N PRO A 104 4.01 -16.72 16.15
CA PRO A 104 4.65 -16.94 14.84
C PRO A 104 4.03 -16.12 13.71
N HIS A 105 2.81 -15.64 13.87
CA HIS A 105 2.03 -14.90 12.88
C HIS A 105 2.15 -13.37 13.01
N ILE A 106 2.68 -12.87 14.13
CA ILE A 106 2.87 -11.43 14.34
C ILE A 106 4.07 -10.96 13.53
N ALA A 107 4.01 -9.70 13.06
CA ALA A 107 5.10 -9.08 12.31
C ALA A 107 6.44 -9.16 13.07
N ALA A 108 7.48 -9.60 12.40
CA ALA A 108 8.79 -9.80 13.02
C ALA A 108 9.33 -8.54 13.73
N PRO A 109 9.23 -7.31 13.16
CA PRO A 109 9.65 -6.10 13.86
C PRO A 109 8.89 -5.87 15.17
N MET A 110 7.57 -6.16 15.23
CA MET A 110 6.80 -6.02 16.47
C MET A 110 7.31 -6.97 17.55
N VAL A 111 7.53 -8.25 17.22
CA VAL A 111 8.06 -9.24 18.17
C VAL A 111 9.43 -8.85 18.70
N ILE A 112 10.28 -8.24 17.85
CA ILE A 112 11.62 -7.78 18.25
C ILE A 112 11.53 -6.54 19.14
N LEU A 113 10.65 -5.58 18.80
CA LEU A 113 10.47 -4.34 19.56
C LEU A 113 9.84 -4.60 20.94
N ASP A 114 8.96 -5.58 21.05
CA ASP A 114 8.28 -5.96 22.30
C ASP A 114 9.14 -6.84 23.22
N ASP A 115 10.24 -7.43 22.73
CA ASP A 115 11.12 -8.27 23.55
C ASP A 115 12.10 -7.38 24.39
N PRO A 116 11.96 -7.32 25.71
CA PRO A 116 12.80 -6.46 26.57
C PRO A 116 14.29 -6.83 26.56
N ARG A 117 14.63 -8.03 26.06
CA ARG A 117 16.01 -8.49 25.91
C ARG A 117 16.67 -7.99 24.63
N GLN A 118 15.88 -7.55 23.67
CA GLN A 118 16.34 -6.94 22.44
C GLN A 118 16.44 -5.42 22.64
N ARG A 119 17.43 -4.80 22.02
CA ARG A 119 17.59 -3.33 22.00
C ARG A 119 17.92 -2.89 20.59
N PRO A 120 16.98 -3.07 19.64
CA PRO A 120 17.22 -2.66 18.26
C PRO A 120 17.29 -1.13 18.19
N GLU A 121 18.17 -0.62 17.35
CA GLU A 121 18.10 0.78 16.95
C GLU A 121 16.85 0.99 16.09
N LYS A 122 16.05 2.01 16.41
CA LYS A 122 14.82 2.35 15.68
C LYS A 122 15.01 3.70 14.99
N TRP A 123 14.84 3.70 13.68
CA TRP A 123 14.88 4.91 12.86
C TRP A 123 13.50 5.11 12.20
N GLN A 124 13.00 6.32 12.28
CA GLN A 124 11.71 6.70 11.68
C GLN A 124 11.92 7.70 10.56
N LEU A 125 11.20 7.51 9.46
CA LEU A 125 11.13 8.48 8.38
C LEU A 125 9.91 9.38 8.62
N PRO A 126 10.09 10.62 9.07
CA PRO A 126 8.97 11.45 9.54
C PRO A 126 8.18 12.09 8.40
N ALA A 127 8.55 11.86 7.14
CA ALA A 127 7.91 12.51 6.01
C ALA A 127 7.81 11.62 4.78
N THR A 128 6.65 11.69 4.12
CA THR A 128 6.44 11.09 2.81
C THR A 128 6.89 12.01 1.68
N ARG A 129 7.50 11.41 0.66
CA ARG A 129 7.81 12.09 -0.61
C ARG A 129 6.72 11.87 -1.66
N ARG A 130 5.75 11.01 -1.38
CA ARG A 130 4.67 10.63 -2.30
C ARG A 130 3.45 11.53 -2.17
N LEU A 131 2.97 11.69 -0.94
CA LEU A 131 1.67 12.29 -0.69
C LEU A 131 1.66 13.83 -0.84
N PRO A 132 0.53 14.39 -1.26
CA PRO A 132 0.23 15.81 -1.07
C PRO A 132 0.31 16.22 0.41
N HIS A 133 0.49 17.52 0.66
CA HIS A 133 0.68 18.06 2.00
C HIS A 133 -0.49 17.73 2.95
N ASP A 134 -1.72 17.96 2.51
CA ASP A 134 -2.95 17.73 3.26
C ASP A 134 -3.28 16.23 3.43
N ALA A 135 -2.97 15.40 2.44
CA ALA A 135 -3.16 13.95 2.52
C ALA A 135 -2.28 13.29 3.59
N ALA A 136 -1.10 13.83 3.84
CA ALA A 136 -0.22 13.30 4.90
C ALA A 136 -0.86 13.41 6.28
N ALA A 137 -1.66 14.46 6.55
CA ALA A 137 -2.40 14.62 7.81
C ALA A 137 -3.45 13.51 8.02
N LEU A 138 -4.11 13.05 6.93
CA LEU A 138 -5.03 11.92 6.98
C LEU A 138 -4.27 10.61 7.27
N VAL A 139 -3.18 10.37 6.56
CA VAL A 139 -2.39 9.13 6.70
C VAL A 139 -1.66 9.08 8.04
N ARG A 140 -1.31 10.22 8.63
CA ARG A 140 -0.70 10.30 9.96
C ARG A 140 -1.50 9.56 11.04
N GLN A 141 -2.80 9.48 10.91
CA GLN A 141 -3.68 8.81 11.89
C GLN A 141 -3.41 7.29 12.04
N PHE A 142 -2.67 6.69 11.10
CA PHE A 142 -2.26 5.28 11.17
C PHE A 142 -0.94 5.05 11.90
N TYR A 143 -0.31 6.12 12.42
CA TYR A 143 1.00 6.07 13.06
C TYR A 143 0.97 6.67 14.46
N ASP A 144 1.83 6.15 15.33
CA ASP A 144 2.07 6.62 16.70
C ASP A 144 3.15 7.72 16.78
N PHE A 145 3.65 8.18 15.63
CA PHE A 145 4.70 9.19 15.51
C PHE A 145 4.30 10.31 14.55
N ASP A 146 5.05 11.41 14.62
CA ASP A 146 4.85 12.54 13.71
C ASP A 146 5.19 12.16 12.28
N PHE A 147 4.24 12.41 11.38
CA PHE A 147 4.34 12.08 9.97
C PHE A 147 3.79 13.24 9.14
N GLY A 148 4.57 13.70 8.19
CA GLY A 148 4.22 14.81 7.31
C GLY A 148 4.54 14.53 5.84
N ALA A 149 4.39 15.54 5.00
CA ALA A 149 4.79 15.50 3.60
C ALA A 149 5.98 16.42 3.33
N THR A 150 6.86 16.02 2.42
CA THR A 150 7.89 16.94 1.89
C THR A 150 7.31 17.94 0.88
N ALA A 151 6.17 17.59 0.26
CA ALA A 151 5.47 18.47 -0.68
C ALA A 151 4.85 19.66 0.04
N GLN A 152 4.96 20.84 -0.55
CA GLN A 152 4.33 22.07 -0.06
C GLN A 152 2.83 22.08 -0.39
N PRO A 153 2.00 22.86 0.35
CA PRO A 153 0.59 23.04 0.00
C PRO A 153 0.40 23.42 -1.47
N GLY A 154 -0.49 22.72 -2.17
CA GLY A 154 -0.79 22.93 -3.58
C GLY A 154 0.29 22.50 -4.57
N GLU A 155 1.43 21.99 -4.14
CA GLU A 155 2.48 21.47 -5.03
C GLU A 155 2.03 20.20 -5.77
N ARG A 156 1.15 19.43 -5.16
CA ARG A 156 0.55 18.21 -5.74
C ARG A 156 -0.97 18.34 -5.71
N ALA A 157 -1.62 18.25 -6.87
CA ALA A 157 -3.05 18.45 -6.98
C ALA A 157 -3.63 17.85 -8.27
N ILE A 158 -4.91 17.52 -8.23
CA ILE A 158 -5.74 17.29 -9.41
C ILE A 158 -6.44 18.60 -9.74
N LEU A 159 -6.31 19.06 -10.97
CA LEU A 159 -6.94 20.27 -11.49
C LEU A 159 -7.99 19.85 -12.52
N ALA A 160 -9.18 20.43 -12.46
CA ALA A 160 -10.23 20.19 -13.44
C ALA A 160 -10.95 21.50 -13.75
N SER A 161 -11.49 21.64 -14.96
CA SER A 161 -12.40 22.73 -15.29
C SER A 161 -13.64 22.64 -14.40
N PRO A 162 -14.27 23.76 -14.00
CA PRO A 162 -15.50 23.75 -13.21
C PRO A 162 -16.57 22.85 -13.81
N GLY A 163 -17.26 22.07 -12.97
CA GLY A 163 -18.30 21.14 -13.39
C GLY A 163 -19.71 21.68 -13.20
N GLY A 164 -20.66 20.74 -13.34
CA GLY A 164 -22.06 20.99 -13.08
C GLY A 164 -22.40 20.98 -11.58
N LYS A 165 -23.70 20.81 -11.27
CA LYS A 165 -24.22 20.85 -9.89
C LYS A 165 -24.39 19.46 -9.25
N SER A 166 -23.98 18.38 -9.93
CA SER A 166 -24.10 17.03 -9.38
C SER A 166 -23.15 16.81 -8.19
N ALA A 167 -23.44 15.81 -7.37
CA ALA A 167 -22.55 15.45 -6.25
C ALA A 167 -21.15 15.08 -6.74
N ALA A 168 -21.07 14.34 -7.84
CA ALA A 168 -19.80 13.99 -8.47
C ALA A 168 -19.01 15.22 -8.96
N ASP A 169 -19.71 16.20 -9.55
CA ASP A 169 -19.04 17.46 -9.99
C ASP A 169 -18.50 18.24 -8.80
N ARG A 170 -19.28 18.37 -7.72
CA ARG A 170 -18.83 19.05 -6.48
C ARG A 170 -17.59 18.38 -5.87
N VAL A 171 -17.53 17.05 -5.88
CA VAL A 171 -16.38 16.30 -5.37
C VAL A 171 -15.14 16.57 -6.23
N ILE A 172 -15.28 16.56 -7.55
CA ILE A 172 -14.17 16.87 -8.46
C ILE A 172 -13.73 18.34 -8.31
N ASP A 173 -14.68 19.28 -8.17
CA ASP A 173 -14.35 20.69 -7.96
C ASP A 173 -13.60 20.90 -6.64
N ALA A 174 -14.01 20.17 -5.57
CA ALA A 174 -13.32 20.21 -4.28
C ALA A 174 -11.88 19.69 -4.35
N MET A 175 -11.55 18.77 -5.27
CA MET A 175 -10.18 18.26 -5.45
C MET A 175 -9.19 19.33 -5.92
N THR A 176 -9.65 20.44 -6.49
CA THR A 176 -8.77 21.54 -6.87
C THR A 176 -8.15 22.26 -5.66
N HIS A 177 -8.75 22.07 -4.48
CA HIS A 177 -8.33 22.68 -3.21
C HIS A 177 -7.90 21.65 -2.15
N ASN A 178 -8.44 20.42 -2.23
CA ASN A 178 -8.16 19.34 -1.28
C ASN A 178 -7.72 18.10 -2.05
N SER A 179 -6.59 17.55 -1.69
CA SER A 179 -6.09 16.36 -2.39
C SER A 179 -6.94 15.11 -2.09
N VAL A 180 -7.62 15.07 -0.97
CA VAL A 180 -8.53 13.97 -0.61
C VAL A 180 -9.94 14.52 -0.47
N THR A 181 -10.88 13.90 -1.19
CA THR A 181 -12.32 14.22 -1.15
C THR A 181 -13.13 12.96 -0.96
N ALA A 182 -14.39 13.10 -0.55
CA ALA A 182 -15.29 11.97 -0.36
C ALA A 182 -16.61 12.17 -1.09
N LEU A 183 -17.16 11.07 -1.62
CA LEU A 183 -18.50 10.98 -2.18
C LEU A 183 -19.33 9.98 -1.38
N THR A 184 -20.31 10.48 -0.63
CA THR A 184 -21.27 9.63 0.06
C THR A 184 -22.44 9.34 -0.88
N ILE A 185 -22.82 8.07 -0.98
CA ILE A 185 -23.91 7.58 -1.80
C ILE A 185 -25.02 7.08 -0.86
N PRO A 186 -26.28 7.47 -1.04
CA PRO A 186 -27.37 7.03 -0.19
C PRO A 186 -27.49 5.50 -0.15
N THR A 187 -27.79 4.97 1.03
CA THR A 187 -28.11 3.55 1.19
C THR A 187 -29.47 3.25 0.54
N PRO A 188 -29.61 2.16 -0.26
CA PRO A 188 -30.91 1.73 -0.78
C PRO A 188 -31.89 1.38 0.33
N ASP A 189 -33.21 1.48 0.05
CA ASP A 189 -34.28 1.16 1.00
C ASP A 189 -34.25 -0.32 1.43
N GLU A 190 -33.79 -1.22 0.56
CA GLU A 190 -33.63 -2.63 0.87
C GLU A 190 -32.44 -2.93 1.81
N GLY A 191 -31.70 -1.92 2.18
CA GLY A 191 -30.50 -2.00 3.00
C GLY A 191 -29.18 -1.92 2.21
N PRO A 192 -28.07 -1.78 2.91
CA PRO A 192 -26.77 -1.60 2.25
C PRO A 192 -26.33 -2.89 1.57
N PRO A 193 -25.91 -2.82 0.29
CA PRO A 193 -25.22 -3.93 -0.35
C PRO A 193 -23.83 -4.09 0.30
N MET A 194 -23.57 -5.23 0.91
CA MET A 194 -22.33 -5.45 1.69
C MET A 194 -21.06 -5.31 0.81
N HIS A 195 -20.39 -6.42 0.51
CA HIS A 195 -19.10 -6.40 -0.22
C HIS A 195 -19.21 -6.29 -1.73
N HIS A 196 -20.43 -6.15 -2.26
CA HIS A 196 -20.78 -6.12 -3.67
C HIS A 196 -21.78 -4.99 -3.93
N ASP A 197 -21.32 -3.89 -4.48
CA ASP A 197 -22.11 -2.69 -4.68
C ASP A 197 -21.97 -2.17 -6.11
N ALA A 198 -22.86 -2.65 -6.98
CA ALA A 198 -22.87 -2.29 -8.40
C ALA A 198 -23.17 -0.79 -8.64
N GLU A 199 -24.01 -0.17 -7.78
CA GLU A 199 -24.32 1.27 -7.92
C GLU A 199 -23.11 2.12 -7.53
N LEU A 200 -22.43 1.77 -6.45
CA LEU A 200 -21.20 2.45 -6.04
C LEU A 200 -20.10 2.28 -7.13
N ALA A 201 -20.01 1.10 -7.76
CA ALA A 201 -19.10 0.86 -8.87
C ALA A 201 -19.41 1.74 -10.09
N LYS A 202 -20.71 1.92 -10.43
CA LYS A 202 -21.14 2.84 -11.49
C LYS A 202 -20.77 4.29 -11.18
N GLN A 203 -20.95 4.73 -9.94
CA GLN A 203 -20.56 6.09 -9.53
C GLN A 203 -19.03 6.29 -9.61
N ALA A 204 -18.26 5.28 -9.22
CA ALA A 204 -16.80 5.30 -9.37
C ALA A 204 -16.38 5.41 -10.84
N ALA A 205 -16.97 4.61 -11.72
CA ALA A 205 -16.72 4.69 -13.16
C ALA A 205 -17.16 6.03 -13.78
N ALA A 206 -18.28 6.58 -13.31
CA ALA A 206 -18.75 7.91 -13.73
C ALA A 206 -17.78 9.02 -13.32
N LEU A 207 -17.16 8.93 -12.15
CA LEU A 207 -16.11 9.86 -11.72
C LEU A 207 -14.90 9.82 -12.66
N VAL A 208 -14.43 8.62 -13.03
CA VAL A 208 -13.33 8.46 -14.00
C VAL A 208 -13.67 9.17 -15.32
N GLN A 209 -14.85 8.87 -15.89
CA GLN A 209 -15.28 9.47 -17.16
C GLN A 209 -15.41 11.00 -17.05
N ARG A 210 -15.99 11.52 -15.96
CA ARG A 210 -16.14 12.97 -15.74
C ARG A 210 -14.79 13.67 -15.65
N LEU A 211 -13.82 13.10 -14.93
CA LEU A 211 -12.48 13.67 -14.83
C LEU A 211 -11.82 13.77 -16.20
N LEU A 212 -11.88 12.70 -17.01
CA LEU A 212 -11.32 12.68 -18.35
C LEU A 212 -12.05 13.68 -19.27
N ASN A 213 -13.39 13.70 -19.25
CA ASN A 213 -14.20 14.62 -20.07
C ASN A 213 -14.01 16.09 -19.66
N ARG A 214 -13.65 16.37 -18.43
CA ARG A 214 -13.35 17.74 -17.94
C ARG A 214 -11.88 18.13 -18.16
N ASN A 215 -11.14 17.34 -18.97
CA ASN A 215 -9.72 17.56 -19.25
C ASN A 215 -8.92 17.79 -17.97
N ALA A 216 -9.16 16.95 -16.96
CA ALA A 216 -8.45 17.04 -15.69
C ALA A 216 -6.94 16.93 -15.91
N ARG A 217 -6.18 17.56 -15.04
CA ARG A 217 -4.72 17.62 -15.12
C ARG A 217 -4.11 17.26 -13.76
N VAL A 218 -2.93 16.70 -13.81
CA VAL A 218 -2.13 16.37 -12.62
C VAL A 218 -1.02 17.41 -12.50
N ARG A 219 -0.92 18.06 -11.35
CA ARG A 219 0.20 18.91 -10.99
C ARG A 219 1.10 18.17 -9.99
N ILE A 220 2.40 18.11 -10.28
CA ILE A 220 3.45 17.61 -9.39
C ILE A 220 4.64 18.58 -9.47
N GLY A 221 4.85 19.34 -8.41
CA GLY A 221 5.81 20.43 -8.40
C GLY A 221 5.45 21.50 -9.44
N ARG A 222 6.40 21.81 -10.30
CA ARG A 222 6.22 22.81 -11.40
C ARG A 222 5.61 22.20 -12.67
N LYS A 223 5.47 20.89 -12.75
CA LYS A 223 4.95 20.18 -13.92
C LYS A 223 3.45 19.99 -13.81
N THR A 224 2.74 20.22 -14.92
CA THR A 224 1.32 19.93 -15.05
C THR A 224 1.10 19.16 -16.35
N LEU A 225 0.53 17.96 -16.23
CA LEU A 225 0.28 17.04 -17.34
C LEU A 225 -1.21 16.74 -17.43
N ALA A 226 -1.70 16.27 -18.57
CA ALA A 226 -3.05 15.76 -18.69
C ALA A 226 -3.23 14.53 -17.77
N LEU A 227 -4.40 14.40 -17.19
CA LEU A 227 -4.78 13.16 -16.48
C LEU A 227 -5.22 12.13 -17.52
N GLU A 228 -4.42 11.11 -17.72
CA GLU A 228 -4.69 10.01 -18.63
C GLU A 228 -5.25 8.79 -17.85
N PRO A 229 -5.93 7.84 -18.52
CA PRO A 229 -6.50 6.65 -17.86
C PRO A 229 -5.49 5.85 -17.03
N GLU A 230 -4.25 5.71 -17.49
CA GLU A 230 -3.16 5.01 -16.78
C GLU A 230 -2.71 5.72 -15.49
N HIS A 231 -3.06 7.00 -15.34
CA HIS A 231 -2.81 7.77 -14.12
C HIS A 231 -3.84 7.51 -13.02
N ILE A 232 -4.88 6.70 -13.30
CA ILE A 232 -5.98 6.44 -12.38
C ILE A 232 -5.90 5.01 -11.87
N GLY A 233 -5.99 4.87 -10.55
CA GLY A 233 -6.15 3.59 -9.87
C GLY A 233 -7.48 3.52 -9.13
N MET A 234 -8.06 2.33 -9.05
CA MET A 234 -9.25 2.08 -8.23
C MET A 234 -8.97 0.94 -7.27
N CYS A 235 -9.52 1.04 -6.06
CA CYS A 235 -9.26 0.05 -5.01
C CYS A 235 -10.47 -0.16 -4.11
N GLY A 236 -10.88 -1.40 -3.97
CA GLY A 236 -11.77 -1.90 -2.93
C GLY A 236 -11.10 -3.04 -2.17
N THR A 237 -11.49 -3.29 -0.93
CA THR A 237 -10.88 -4.35 -0.11
C THR A 237 -11.24 -5.75 -0.60
N HIS A 238 -12.46 -5.95 -1.09
CA HIS A 238 -12.95 -7.24 -1.55
C HIS A 238 -12.78 -7.42 -3.06
N ARG A 239 -12.34 -8.61 -3.49
CA ARG A 239 -12.18 -8.95 -4.92
C ARG A 239 -13.48 -8.79 -5.70
N VAL A 240 -14.60 -9.13 -5.08
CA VAL A 240 -15.93 -9.00 -5.72
C VAL A 240 -16.19 -7.53 -6.06
N MET A 241 -15.92 -6.61 -5.12
CA MET A 241 -16.07 -5.18 -5.38
C MET A 241 -15.12 -4.69 -6.49
N ASN A 242 -13.89 -5.17 -6.52
CA ASN A 242 -12.96 -4.81 -7.59
C ASN A 242 -13.40 -5.34 -8.96
N SER A 243 -14.03 -6.52 -9.00
CA SER A 243 -14.65 -7.03 -10.24
C SER A 243 -15.78 -6.11 -10.72
N GLU A 244 -16.64 -5.62 -9.81
CA GLU A 244 -17.71 -4.67 -10.15
C GLU A 244 -17.14 -3.33 -10.63
N LEU A 245 -16.11 -2.80 -9.96
CA LEU A 245 -15.43 -1.58 -10.37
C LEU A 245 -14.85 -1.72 -11.80
N ALA A 246 -14.21 -2.85 -12.09
CA ALA A 246 -13.64 -3.09 -13.41
C ALA A 246 -14.71 -3.24 -14.50
N LEU A 247 -15.81 -3.95 -14.19
CA LEU A 247 -16.92 -4.15 -15.13
C LEU A 247 -17.72 -2.87 -15.41
N ALA A 248 -17.83 -1.98 -14.42
CA ALA A 248 -18.52 -0.69 -14.56
C ALA A 248 -17.77 0.29 -15.46
N LEU A 249 -16.45 0.13 -15.64
CA LEU A 249 -15.68 0.97 -16.55
C LEU A 249 -16.08 0.73 -18.02
N PRO A 250 -16.11 1.77 -18.85
CA PRO A 250 -16.21 1.62 -20.30
C PRO A 250 -15.14 0.68 -20.84
N ARG A 251 -15.46 -0.10 -21.85
CA ARG A 251 -14.51 -1.08 -22.47
C ARG A 251 -13.17 -0.44 -22.87
N SER A 252 -13.20 0.81 -23.33
CA SER A 252 -11.99 1.56 -23.71
C SER A 252 -11.06 1.90 -22.53
N LEU A 253 -11.55 1.86 -21.30
CA LEU A 253 -10.80 2.16 -20.08
C LEU A 253 -10.42 0.90 -19.30
N GLN A 254 -11.04 -0.24 -19.59
CA GLN A 254 -10.74 -1.52 -18.94
C GLN A 254 -9.30 -1.95 -19.25
N GLY A 255 -8.57 -2.35 -18.22
CA GLY A 255 -7.16 -2.75 -18.31
C GLY A 255 -6.16 -1.58 -18.32
N THR A 256 -6.59 -0.35 -18.69
CA THR A 256 -5.75 0.86 -18.60
C THR A 256 -5.90 1.49 -17.23
N VAL A 257 -7.14 1.70 -16.75
CA VAL A 257 -7.40 2.02 -15.35
C VAL A 257 -7.16 0.77 -14.52
N VAL A 258 -6.22 0.82 -13.59
CA VAL A 258 -5.86 -0.34 -12.76
C VAL A 258 -6.83 -0.47 -11.60
N VAL A 259 -7.48 -1.63 -11.49
CA VAL A 259 -8.41 -1.95 -10.39
C VAL A 259 -7.89 -3.16 -9.65
N ASP A 260 -7.58 -3.01 -8.35
CA ASP A 260 -7.08 -4.15 -7.56
C ASP A 260 -7.29 -3.95 -6.04
N THR A 261 -6.95 -4.98 -5.25
CA THR A 261 -7.03 -4.98 -3.78
C THR A 261 -5.85 -4.22 -3.16
N PRO A 262 -5.97 -3.78 -1.88
CA PRO A 262 -4.88 -3.09 -1.19
C PRO A 262 -3.57 -3.89 -1.20
N GLU A 263 -3.64 -5.22 -1.05
CA GLU A 263 -2.47 -6.09 -1.05
C GLU A 263 -1.69 -6.05 -2.37
N ARG A 264 -2.37 -5.79 -3.49
CA ARG A 264 -1.73 -5.65 -4.80
C ARG A 264 -1.31 -4.22 -5.11
N TRP A 265 -1.90 -3.25 -4.41
CA TRP A 265 -1.47 -1.87 -4.47
C TRP A 265 -0.21 -1.59 -3.66
N GLN A 266 0.25 -2.51 -2.81
CA GLN A 266 1.53 -2.34 -2.11
C GLN A 266 2.69 -2.20 -3.11
N GLY A 267 3.55 -1.21 -2.88
CA GLY A 267 4.65 -0.85 -3.78
C GLY A 267 4.23 -0.08 -5.06
N LEU A 268 2.94 0.02 -5.37
CA LEU A 268 2.43 0.78 -6.52
C LEU A 268 1.92 2.16 -6.08
N GLU A 269 1.81 3.07 -7.05
CA GLU A 269 1.20 4.40 -6.87
C GLU A 269 0.58 4.90 -8.17
N ARG A 270 -0.38 5.82 -8.06
CA ARG A 270 -0.97 6.54 -9.19
C ARG A 270 -1.16 8.02 -8.83
N PRO A 271 -1.18 8.91 -9.81
CA PRO A 271 -1.57 10.30 -9.60
C PRO A 271 -2.92 10.44 -8.89
N LEU A 272 -3.91 9.67 -9.30
CA LEU A 272 -5.25 9.68 -8.72
C LEU A 272 -5.69 8.28 -8.30
N MET A 273 -6.22 8.18 -7.07
CA MET A 273 -6.87 6.96 -6.59
C MET A 273 -8.35 7.18 -6.34
N ILE A 274 -9.19 6.23 -6.75
CA ILE A 274 -10.62 6.16 -6.40
C ILE A 274 -10.80 4.94 -5.51
N LEU A 275 -11.27 5.16 -4.28
CA LEU A 275 -11.24 4.17 -3.22
C LEU A 275 -12.66 3.89 -2.74
N VAL A 276 -12.99 2.63 -2.56
CA VAL A 276 -14.21 2.23 -1.83
C VAL A 276 -13.84 2.02 -0.36
N HIS A 277 -14.44 2.80 0.55
CA HIS A 277 -14.15 2.69 1.97
C HIS A 277 -14.41 1.26 2.48
N PRO A 278 -13.51 0.64 3.25
CA PRO A 278 -13.65 -0.75 3.71
C PRO A 278 -14.99 -1.06 4.41
N LEU A 279 -15.50 -0.09 5.17
CA LEU A 279 -16.75 -0.23 5.91
C LEU A 279 -17.97 0.30 5.14
N SER A 280 -17.87 0.61 3.85
CA SER A 280 -18.99 1.08 3.04
C SER A 280 -20.10 0.05 2.96
N GLY A 281 -21.26 0.35 3.54
CA GLY A 281 -22.42 -0.54 3.56
C GLY A 281 -22.25 -1.81 4.41
N VAL A 282 -21.27 -1.89 5.27
CA VAL A 282 -21.00 -3.06 6.11
C VAL A 282 -21.73 -2.94 7.45
N LEU A 283 -22.80 -3.72 7.64
CA LEU A 283 -23.60 -3.72 8.89
C LEU A 283 -22.91 -4.45 10.05
N ARG A 284 -22.16 -5.51 9.74
CA ARG A 284 -21.46 -6.34 10.74
C ARG A 284 -20.03 -6.54 10.28
N PRO A 285 -19.12 -5.62 10.63
CA PRO A 285 -17.74 -5.70 10.21
C PRO A 285 -17.03 -6.90 10.84
N THR A 286 -16.25 -7.59 10.04
CA THR A 286 -15.35 -8.67 10.48
C THR A 286 -13.97 -8.09 10.84
N SER A 287 -13.08 -8.92 11.40
CA SER A 287 -11.69 -8.52 11.64
C SER A 287 -10.97 -8.13 10.33
N PHE A 288 -11.37 -8.72 9.21
CA PHE A 288 -10.86 -8.37 7.89
C PHE A 288 -11.25 -6.92 7.49
N ASP A 289 -12.49 -6.52 7.73
CA ASP A 289 -12.99 -5.18 7.38
C ASP A 289 -12.40 -4.10 8.30
N LEU A 290 -12.11 -4.46 9.55
CA LEU A 290 -11.59 -3.57 10.59
C LEU A 290 -10.04 -3.43 10.54
N GLU A 291 -9.33 -4.16 9.70
CA GLU A 291 -7.89 -4.03 9.59
C GLU A 291 -7.50 -2.70 8.97
N THR A 292 -7.06 -1.79 9.81
CA THR A 292 -6.70 -0.40 9.44
C THR A 292 -5.57 -0.31 8.43
N GLY A 293 -4.67 -1.30 8.39
CA GLY A 293 -3.56 -1.36 7.44
C GLY A 293 -4.01 -1.35 5.98
N ARG A 294 -5.18 -1.94 5.64
CA ARG A 294 -5.74 -1.85 4.29
C ARG A 294 -6.13 -0.43 3.93
N LEU A 295 -6.81 0.26 4.85
CA LEU A 295 -7.19 1.66 4.63
C LEU A 295 -5.95 2.56 4.52
N CYS A 296 -4.92 2.33 5.34
CA CYS A 296 -3.64 3.04 5.25
C CYS A 296 -3.01 2.86 3.86
N VAL A 297 -2.92 1.62 3.36
CA VAL A 297 -2.42 1.35 2.00
C VAL A 297 -3.25 2.10 0.97
N MET A 298 -4.58 1.96 1.00
CA MET A 298 -5.48 2.63 0.05
C MET A 298 -5.27 4.14 0.06
N ALA A 299 -5.30 4.76 1.24
CA ALA A 299 -5.17 6.21 1.42
C ALA A 299 -3.78 6.75 1.05
N SER A 300 -2.74 5.90 0.99
CA SER A 300 -1.35 6.31 0.74
C SER A 300 -0.84 6.01 -0.68
N ARG A 301 -1.67 5.54 -1.62
CA ARG A 301 -1.23 5.16 -2.99
C ARG A 301 -1.38 6.26 -4.03
N HIS A 302 -1.90 7.42 -3.69
CA HIS A 302 -2.00 8.55 -4.62
C HIS A 302 -0.79 9.50 -4.50
N THR A 303 -0.48 10.20 -5.60
CA THR A 303 0.58 11.21 -5.61
C THR A 303 0.03 12.64 -5.78
N ALA A 304 -1.22 12.79 -6.21
CA ALA A 304 -1.84 14.10 -6.42
C ALA A 304 -3.27 14.18 -5.88
N GLY A 305 -4.01 13.08 -5.81
CA GLY A 305 -5.35 13.12 -5.26
C GLY A 305 -6.00 11.76 -5.03
N ALA A 306 -7.00 11.71 -4.12
CA ALA A 306 -7.85 10.55 -3.88
C ALA A 306 -9.30 10.95 -3.71
N ILE A 307 -10.22 10.12 -4.22
CA ILE A 307 -11.66 10.21 -3.96
C ILE A 307 -12.08 8.95 -3.21
N ILE A 308 -12.68 9.12 -2.04
CA ILE A 308 -13.19 8.02 -1.22
C ILE A 308 -14.70 7.93 -1.42
N LEU A 309 -15.20 6.78 -1.88
CA LEU A 309 -16.60 6.48 -1.97
C LEU A 309 -17.05 5.67 -0.77
N ALA A 310 -18.20 6.04 -0.21
CA ALA A 310 -18.78 5.33 0.92
C ALA A 310 -20.31 5.40 0.90
N ARG A 311 -20.94 4.42 1.53
CA ARG A 311 -22.30 4.51 2.05
C ARG A 311 -22.26 4.75 3.56
N PRO A 312 -23.21 5.50 4.10
CA PRO A 312 -23.36 5.65 5.55
C PRO A 312 -23.60 4.29 6.23
#